data_9ba9de86f475bc7c996e36dd4d5910fa
#
_entry.id   9ba9de86f475bc7c996e36dd4d5910fa
#
_cell.length_a   1.000
_cell.length_b   1.000
_cell.length_c   1.000
_cell.angle_alpha   90.00
_cell.angle_beta   90.00
_cell.angle_gamma   90.00
#
_symmetry.space_group_name_H-M   'P 1'
#
loop_
_entity.id
_entity.type
_entity.pdbx_description
1 polymer ?
#
loop_
_entity_poly.entity_id
_entity_poly.type
_entity_poly.pdbx_seq_one_letter_code
_entity_poly.pdbx_strand_id
1 'polypeptide(L)'
;RTGSKVLLIDQKDYAFGTSSRSSKMVHGGLRYIAMGDIRLTWHSLVERERLLNEAPGLVDRMSYFFAHYQGGGIKSNRWAFYLLLTAYDFLAGIHDRGFFNPRKFLERVPGYRPDKLQGASRYTDAVTDDTRLVLRVLDEARKDGAVTLNYVKAEKTLKTHGRVSGLQVRDEATGQVVDLKAQVVVNATGAWVNRMR
;
A
#
# COMPACT_ATOMS: atom_id res chain seq x y z
N ARG A 1 17.88 -0.75 12.76
CA ARG A 1 18.48 -0.70 14.12
C ARG A 1 19.59 -1.73 14.32
N THR A 2 20.30 -2.10 13.25
CA THR A 2 21.41 -3.06 13.28
C THR A 2 22.78 -2.38 13.42
N GLY A 3 22.82 -1.05 13.60
CA GLY A 3 24.06 -0.25 13.59
C GLY A 3 24.68 -0.02 12.21
N SER A 4 24.02 -0.47 11.14
CA SER A 4 24.51 -0.25 9.80
C SER A 4 24.26 1.19 9.34
N LYS A 5 25.24 1.81 8.67
CA LYS A 5 25.05 3.09 7.98
C LYS A 5 24.25 2.85 6.69
N VAL A 6 23.13 3.53 6.55
CA VAL A 6 22.21 3.36 5.40
C VAL A 6 22.11 4.66 4.63
N LEU A 7 22.24 4.57 3.31
CA LEU A 7 21.89 5.63 2.36
C LEU A 7 20.75 5.13 1.48
N LEU A 8 19.64 5.85 1.46
CA LEU A 8 18.53 5.66 0.53
C LEU A 8 18.57 6.76 -0.52
N ILE A 9 18.50 6.38 -1.79
CA ILE A 9 18.43 7.33 -2.90
C ILE A 9 17.16 7.08 -3.72
N ASP A 10 16.58 8.14 -4.24
CA ASP A 10 15.48 8.11 -5.22
C ASP A 10 15.80 9.04 -6.40
N GLN A 11 15.53 8.58 -7.61
CA GLN A 11 15.79 9.38 -8.82
C GLN A 11 14.89 10.61 -8.92
N LYS A 12 13.67 10.53 -8.40
CA LYS A 12 12.67 11.60 -8.42
C LYS A 12 12.38 12.05 -6.99
N ASP A 13 11.31 12.79 -6.82
CA ASP A 13 10.82 13.06 -5.48
C ASP A 13 10.33 11.77 -4.80
N TYR A 14 10.34 11.74 -3.47
CA TYR A 14 9.91 10.58 -2.72
C TYR A 14 8.46 10.21 -3.06
N ALA A 15 8.19 8.94 -3.11
CA ALA A 15 6.91 8.37 -3.51
C ALA A 15 6.46 8.66 -4.96
N PHE A 16 7.32 9.21 -5.81
CA PHE A 16 6.96 9.54 -7.21
C PHE A 16 6.35 8.37 -7.99
N GLY A 17 6.79 7.15 -7.74
CA GLY A 17 6.34 5.94 -8.42
C GLY A 17 4.94 5.47 -7.97
N THR A 18 4.79 4.16 -7.84
CA THR A 18 3.54 3.50 -7.44
C THR A 18 3.07 3.91 -6.06
N SER A 19 4.00 4.26 -5.16
CA SER A 19 3.72 4.59 -3.76
C SER A 19 2.85 5.85 -3.55
N SER A 20 2.67 6.71 -4.57
CA SER A 20 1.71 7.83 -4.52
C SER A 20 0.54 7.67 -5.47
N ARG A 21 0.46 6.54 -6.17
CA ARG A 21 -0.55 6.25 -7.19
C ARG A 21 -1.37 5.01 -6.86
N SER A 22 -1.53 4.74 -5.58
CA SER A 22 -2.34 3.65 -5.05
C SER A 22 -3.81 4.05 -4.94
N SER A 23 -4.67 3.11 -4.57
CA SER A 23 -6.06 3.39 -4.21
C SER A 23 -6.20 4.09 -2.84
N LYS A 24 -5.10 4.39 -2.17
CA LYS A 24 -5.04 4.98 -0.82
C LYS A 24 -5.72 4.13 0.27
N MET A 25 -5.99 2.88 -0.03
CA MET A 25 -6.59 1.93 0.90
C MET A 25 -5.51 1.15 1.64
N VAL A 26 -5.58 1.16 2.95
CA VAL A 26 -4.88 0.21 3.82
C VAL A 26 -5.89 -0.88 4.15
N HIS A 27 -5.94 -1.90 3.29
CA HIS A 27 -6.99 -2.93 3.33
C HIS A 27 -6.50 -4.22 3.98
N GLY A 28 -7.39 -4.90 4.71
CA GLY A 28 -7.11 -6.21 5.29
C GLY A 28 -7.20 -7.38 4.31
N GLY A 29 -7.39 -7.12 3.03
CA GLY A 29 -7.31 -8.16 2.01
C GLY A 29 -8.59 -9.00 1.84
N LEU A 30 -9.76 -8.39 1.90
CA LEU A 30 -11.05 -9.05 1.63
C LEU A 30 -11.04 -9.88 0.32
N ARG A 31 -10.30 -9.42 -0.69
CA ARG A 31 -10.11 -10.13 -1.95
C ARG A 31 -9.32 -11.44 -1.78
N TYR A 32 -8.39 -11.50 -0.83
CA TYR A 32 -7.56 -12.69 -0.61
C TYR A 32 -8.35 -13.81 0.04
N ILE A 33 -9.29 -13.51 0.95
CA ILE A 33 -10.24 -14.52 1.46
C ILE A 33 -11.04 -15.14 0.32
N ALA A 34 -11.54 -14.31 -0.60
CA ALA A 34 -12.28 -14.79 -1.76
C ALA A 34 -11.44 -15.70 -2.69
N MET A 35 -10.12 -15.62 -2.61
CA MET A 35 -9.15 -16.48 -3.32
C MET A 35 -8.65 -17.66 -2.48
N GLY A 36 -9.11 -17.79 -1.22
CA GLY A 36 -8.71 -18.85 -0.29
C GLY A 36 -7.42 -18.58 0.48
N ASP A 37 -6.79 -17.41 0.30
CA ASP A 37 -5.55 -17.05 1.00
C ASP A 37 -5.85 -16.38 2.35
N ILE A 38 -6.24 -17.20 3.32
CA ILE A 38 -6.57 -16.75 4.68
C ILE A 38 -5.32 -16.21 5.40
N ARG A 39 -4.16 -16.81 5.16
CA ARG A 39 -2.91 -16.41 5.81
C ARG A 39 -2.51 -14.99 5.41
N LEU A 40 -2.55 -14.67 4.13
CA LEU A 40 -2.25 -13.34 3.63
C LEU A 40 -3.24 -12.31 4.15
N THR A 41 -4.53 -12.67 4.22
CA THR A 41 -5.56 -11.82 4.83
C THR A 41 -5.25 -11.51 6.28
N TRP A 42 -4.93 -12.54 7.09
CA TRP A 42 -4.60 -12.33 8.50
C TRP A 42 -3.38 -11.41 8.68
N HIS A 43 -2.30 -11.62 7.93
CA HIS A 43 -1.14 -10.73 7.96
C HIS A 43 -1.51 -9.29 7.56
N SER A 44 -2.32 -9.11 6.52
CA SER A 44 -2.75 -7.78 6.08
C SER A 44 -3.60 -7.07 7.14
N LEU A 45 -4.46 -7.80 7.85
CA LEU A 45 -5.26 -7.27 8.95
C LEU A 45 -4.39 -6.85 10.14
N VAL A 46 -3.41 -7.66 10.52
CA VAL A 46 -2.47 -7.35 11.61
C VAL A 46 -1.69 -6.07 11.27
N GLU A 47 -1.16 -5.96 10.05
CA GLU A 47 -0.43 -4.75 9.64
C GLU A 47 -1.33 -3.52 9.53
N ARG A 48 -2.58 -3.67 9.09
CA ARG A 48 -3.55 -2.58 9.11
C ARG A 48 -3.80 -2.06 10.51
N GLU A 49 -4.07 -2.94 11.48
CA GLU A 49 -4.29 -2.54 12.87
C GLU A 49 -3.04 -1.89 13.48
N ARG A 50 -1.87 -2.40 13.13
CA ARG A 50 -0.60 -1.79 13.53
C ARG A 50 -0.47 -0.36 13.01
N LEU A 51 -0.71 -0.12 11.72
CA LEU A 51 -0.65 1.21 11.13
C LEU A 51 -1.69 2.17 11.73
N LEU A 52 -2.91 1.70 12.01
CA LEU A 52 -3.94 2.48 12.68
C LEU A 52 -3.49 2.96 14.07
N ASN A 53 -2.73 2.14 14.79
CA ASN A 53 -2.22 2.45 16.13
C ASN A 53 -0.94 3.30 16.08
N GLU A 54 -0.03 3.04 15.14
CA GLU A 54 1.28 3.72 15.05
C GLU A 54 1.24 5.03 14.27
N ALA A 55 0.22 5.23 13.43
CA ALA A 55 0.09 6.41 12.57
C ALA A 55 -1.31 7.05 12.62
N PRO A 56 -1.84 7.40 13.81
CA PRO A 56 -3.15 8.04 13.95
C PRO A 56 -3.19 9.39 13.23
N GLY A 57 -4.29 9.68 12.51
CA GLY A 57 -4.45 10.88 11.67
C GLY A 57 -3.70 10.83 10.34
N LEU A 58 -2.96 9.76 10.09
CA LEU A 58 -2.36 9.45 8.81
C LEU A 58 -2.97 8.17 8.21
N VAL A 59 -3.30 7.21 9.06
CA VAL A 59 -4.06 6.02 8.71
C VAL A 59 -5.30 5.99 9.59
N ASP A 60 -6.47 6.12 8.96
CA ASP A 60 -7.74 6.24 9.67
C ASP A 60 -8.74 5.20 9.17
N ARG A 61 -9.65 4.76 10.06
CA ARG A 61 -10.73 3.84 9.68
C ARG A 61 -11.69 4.50 8.71
N MET A 62 -12.09 3.77 7.67
CA MET A 62 -13.03 4.24 6.67
C MET A 62 -14.01 3.13 6.28
N SER A 63 -15.29 3.47 6.18
CA SER A 63 -16.32 2.56 5.68
C SER A 63 -16.35 2.56 4.16
N TYR A 64 -16.38 1.37 3.59
CA TYR A 64 -16.49 1.12 2.16
C TYR A 64 -17.82 0.45 1.84
N PHE A 65 -18.35 0.71 0.65
CA PHE A 65 -19.56 0.10 0.14
C PHE A 65 -19.26 -0.74 -1.10
N PHE A 66 -19.80 -1.95 -1.10
CA PHE A 66 -19.80 -2.80 -2.27
C PHE A 66 -21.24 -2.91 -2.80
N ALA A 67 -21.49 -2.29 -3.96
CA ALA A 67 -22.80 -2.28 -4.58
C ALA A 67 -23.10 -3.63 -5.28
N HIS A 68 -24.29 -4.17 -5.03
CA HIS A 68 -24.77 -5.41 -5.62
C HIS A 68 -25.78 -5.11 -6.73
N TYR A 69 -25.51 -5.64 -7.92
CA TYR A 69 -26.36 -5.49 -9.10
C TYR A 69 -26.89 -6.84 -9.57
N GLN A 70 -28.13 -6.88 -10.06
CA GLN A 70 -28.69 -8.07 -10.67
C GLN A 70 -27.88 -8.47 -11.90
N GLY A 71 -27.54 -9.75 -12.07
CA GLY A 71 -26.74 -10.25 -13.19
C GLY A 71 -25.20 -10.16 -12.99
N GLY A 72 -24.72 -9.67 -11.84
CA GLY A 72 -23.28 -9.53 -11.56
C GLY A 72 -22.55 -10.83 -11.16
N GLY A 73 -23.19 -11.99 -11.31
CA GLY A 73 -22.60 -13.30 -10.96
C GLY A 73 -22.43 -13.51 -9.45
N ILE A 74 -21.57 -14.47 -9.08
CA ILE A 74 -21.34 -14.85 -7.67
C ILE A 74 -20.83 -13.66 -6.85
N LYS A 75 -20.01 -12.80 -7.42
CA LYS A 75 -19.47 -11.60 -6.73
C LYS A 75 -20.55 -10.58 -6.38
N SER A 76 -21.67 -10.57 -7.11
CA SER A 76 -22.82 -9.71 -6.83
C SER A 76 -23.87 -10.38 -5.95
N ASN A 77 -23.71 -11.64 -5.60
CA ASN A 77 -24.61 -12.34 -4.72
C ASN A 77 -24.42 -11.81 -3.28
N ARG A 78 -25.44 -11.10 -2.77
CA ARG A 78 -25.40 -10.48 -1.43
C ARG A 78 -25.15 -11.47 -0.30
N TRP A 79 -25.66 -12.69 -0.42
CA TRP A 79 -25.51 -13.72 0.63
C TRP A 79 -24.09 -14.30 0.65
N ALA A 80 -23.52 -14.60 -0.52
CA ALA A 80 -22.12 -15.03 -0.61
C ALA A 80 -21.18 -13.94 -0.10
N PHE A 81 -21.46 -12.68 -0.45
CA PHE A 81 -20.68 -11.55 0.04
C PHE A 81 -20.86 -11.32 1.54
N TYR A 82 -22.05 -11.54 2.08
CA TYR A 82 -22.30 -11.46 3.52
C TYR A 82 -21.51 -12.52 4.30
N LEU A 83 -21.46 -13.75 3.79
CA LEU A 83 -20.64 -14.81 4.40
C LEU A 83 -19.14 -14.46 4.34
N LEU A 84 -18.68 -13.93 3.21
CA LEU A 84 -17.30 -13.45 3.05
C LEU A 84 -16.97 -12.35 4.07
N LEU A 85 -17.84 -11.36 4.23
CA LEU A 85 -17.68 -10.30 5.24
C LEU A 85 -17.74 -10.84 6.67
N THR A 86 -18.53 -11.89 6.92
CA THR A 86 -18.57 -12.53 8.25
C THR A 86 -17.22 -13.15 8.59
N ALA A 87 -16.60 -13.88 7.65
CA ALA A 87 -15.28 -14.43 7.83
C ALA A 87 -14.21 -13.33 8.00
N TYR A 88 -14.32 -12.25 7.22
CA TYR A 88 -13.43 -11.11 7.30
C TYR A 88 -13.49 -10.42 8.66
N ASP A 89 -14.70 -10.11 9.15
CA ASP A 89 -14.92 -9.49 10.46
C ASP A 89 -14.41 -10.37 11.60
N PHE A 90 -14.61 -11.70 11.49
CA PHE A 90 -14.09 -12.65 12.48
C PHE A 90 -12.57 -12.61 12.54
N LEU A 91 -11.89 -12.63 11.39
CA LEU A 91 -10.43 -12.53 11.32
C LEU A 91 -9.91 -11.17 11.77
N ALA A 92 -10.67 -10.10 11.51
CA ALA A 92 -10.30 -8.73 11.89
C ALA A 92 -10.61 -8.39 13.36
N GLY A 93 -11.35 -9.23 14.07
CA GLY A 93 -11.84 -8.95 15.43
C GLY A 93 -12.80 -7.76 15.50
N ILE A 94 -13.47 -7.43 14.41
CA ILE A 94 -14.43 -6.31 14.32
C ILE A 94 -15.80 -6.80 13.88
N HIS A 95 -16.86 -6.04 14.19
CA HIS A 95 -18.24 -6.37 13.85
C HIS A 95 -18.91 -5.13 13.27
N ASP A 96 -18.44 -4.67 12.11
CA ASP A 96 -18.95 -3.43 11.50
C ASP A 96 -19.50 -3.62 10.07
N ARG A 97 -19.90 -4.85 9.74
CA ARG A 97 -20.59 -5.09 8.47
C ARG A 97 -22.03 -4.64 8.54
N GLY A 98 -22.55 -4.17 7.42
CA GLY A 98 -23.94 -3.76 7.29
C GLY A 98 -24.46 -3.94 5.87
N PHE A 99 -25.77 -3.95 5.71
CA PHE A 99 -26.43 -3.95 4.41
C PHE A 99 -27.38 -2.77 4.29
N PHE A 100 -27.30 -2.08 3.17
CA PHE A 100 -28.14 -0.96 2.81
C PHE A 100 -29.03 -1.35 1.62
N ASN A 101 -30.34 -1.17 1.74
CA ASN A 101 -31.24 -1.31 0.61
C ASN A 101 -30.93 -0.22 -0.45
N PRO A 102 -31.40 -0.37 -1.71
CA PRO A 102 -31.05 0.56 -2.79
C PRO A 102 -31.32 2.02 -2.46
N ARG A 103 -32.49 2.31 -1.88
CA ARG A 103 -32.88 3.69 -1.51
C ARG A 103 -31.92 4.31 -0.51
N LYS A 104 -31.69 3.65 0.63
CA LYS A 104 -30.77 4.15 1.68
C LYS A 104 -29.32 4.26 1.19
N PHE A 105 -28.90 3.39 0.27
CA PHE A 105 -27.58 3.47 -0.30
C PHE A 105 -27.43 4.68 -1.23
N LEU A 106 -28.39 4.91 -2.13
CA LEU A 106 -28.37 6.05 -3.05
C LEU A 106 -28.50 7.40 -2.33
N GLU A 107 -29.23 7.45 -1.21
CA GLU A 107 -29.28 8.64 -0.34
C GLU A 107 -27.90 8.99 0.25
N ARG A 108 -27.07 7.97 0.57
CA ARG A 108 -25.73 8.17 1.15
C ARG A 108 -24.63 8.37 0.10
N VAL A 109 -24.75 7.68 -1.02
CA VAL A 109 -23.73 7.69 -2.08
C VAL A 109 -24.41 7.99 -3.41
N PRO A 110 -24.71 9.25 -3.68
CA PRO A 110 -25.34 9.67 -4.93
C PRO A 110 -24.39 9.42 -6.12
N GLY A 111 -24.94 9.14 -7.28
CA GLY A 111 -24.17 8.90 -8.50
C GLY A 111 -24.05 7.43 -8.92
N TYR A 112 -24.48 6.50 -8.09
CA TYR A 112 -24.63 5.10 -8.52
C TYR A 112 -25.88 4.91 -9.38
N ARG A 113 -25.77 4.03 -10.38
CA ARG A 113 -26.93 3.71 -11.23
C ARG A 113 -28.01 2.97 -10.42
N PRO A 114 -29.27 3.46 -10.40
CA PRO A 114 -30.34 2.79 -9.67
C PRO A 114 -30.85 1.53 -10.35
N ASP A 115 -30.70 1.43 -11.69
CA ASP A 115 -31.20 0.29 -12.45
C ASP A 115 -30.51 -1.00 -12.02
N LYS A 116 -31.33 -2.04 -11.73
CA LYS A 116 -30.89 -3.35 -11.27
C LYS A 116 -30.07 -3.36 -9.98
N LEU A 117 -29.98 -2.25 -9.26
CA LEU A 117 -29.31 -2.17 -7.95
C LEU A 117 -30.13 -2.95 -6.91
N GLN A 118 -29.48 -3.90 -6.23
CA GLN A 118 -30.08 -4.70 -5.16
C GLN A 118 -29.77 -4.18 -3.76
N GLY A 119 -28.84 -3.23 -3.66
CA GLY A 119 -28.34 -2.63 -2.42
C GLY A 119 -26.83 -2.63 -2.35
N ALA A 120 -26.30 -2.34 -1.17
CA ALA A 120 -24.86 -2.34 -0.94
C ALA A 120 -24.50 -2.93 0.43
N SER A 121 -23.42 -3.72 0.47
CA SER A 121 -22.80 -4.15 1.70
C SER A 121 -21.78 -3.12 2.16
N ARG A 122 -21.84 -2.75 3.45
CA ARG A 122 -20.82 -1.93 4.11
C ARG A 122 -19.82 -2.81 4.83
N TYR A 123 -18.56 -2.45 4.77
CA TYR A 123 -17.48 -3.01 5.57
C TYR A 123 -16.46 -1.91 5.90
N THR A 124 -15.65 -2.13 6.93
CA THR A 124 -14.66 -1.15 7.37
C THR A 124 -13.26 -1.66 7.06
N ASP A 125 -12.49 -0.80 6.44
CA ASP A 125 -11.05 -0.91 6.25
C ASP A 125 -10.36 0.38 6.71
N ALA A 126 -9.21 0.73 6.16
CA ALA A 126 -8.56 1.99 6.47
C ALA A 126 -8.13 2.73 5.19
N VAL A 127 -7.96 4.02 5.32
CA VAL A 127 -7.48 4.93 4.28
C VAL A 127 -6.23 5.64 4.76
N THR A 128 -5.35 6.00 3.85
CA THR A 128 -4.15 6.79 4.13
C THR A 128 -3.89 7.81 3.04
N ASP A 129 -3.09 8.82 3.33
CA ASP A 129 -2.33 9.54 2.31
C ASP A 129 -1.02 8.76 2.08
N ASP A 130 -0.94 8.05 0.98
CA ASP A 130 0.16 7.15 0.64
C ASP A 130 1.50 7.88 0.53
N THR A 131 1.53 9.10 -0.01
CA THR A 131 2.74 9.94 -0.06
C THR A 131 3.21 10.32 1.34
N ARG A 132 2.30 10.78 2.19
CA ARG A 132 2.63 11.14 3.58
C ARG A 132 3.08 9.93 4.39
N LEU A 133 2.52 8.75 4.12
CA LEU A 133 2.98 7.51 4.76
C LEU A 133 4.43 7.19 4.39
N VAL A 134 4.83 7.36 3.13
CA VAL A 134 6.24 7.22 2.72
C VAL A 134 7.12 8.23 3.44
N LEU A 135 6.72 9.51 3.49
CA LEU A 135 7.49 10.55 4.18
C LEU A 135 7.63 10.24 5.68
N ARG A 136 6.59 9.71 6.32
CA ARG A 136 6.65 9.29 7.72
C ARG A 136 7.68 8.16 7.93
N VAL A 137 7.71 7.16 7.05
CA VAL A 137 8.70 6.07 7.13
C VAL A 137 10.12 6.59 6.92
N LEU A 138 10.32 7.52 5.99
CA LEU A 138 11.61 8.17 5.77
C LEU A 138 12.07 8.99 6.97
N ASP A 139 11.15 9.69 7.61
CA ASP A 139 11.45 10.48 8.82
C ASP A 139 11.89 9.59 9.98
N GLU A 140 11.21 8.47 10.20
CA GLU A 140 11.63 7.48 11.19
C GLU A 140 13.01 6.87 10.86
N ALA A 141 13.26 6.57 9.59
CA ALA A 141 14.57 6.07 9.16
C ALA A 141 15.70 7.11 9.41
N ARG A 142 15.42 8.40 9.17
CA ARG A 142 16.37 9.49 9.46
C ARG A 142 16.65 9.63 10.96
N LYS A 143 15.63 9.50 11.81
CA LYS A 143 15.79 9.48 13.26
C LYS A 143 16.67 8.32 13.73
N ASP A 144 16.59 7.18 13.05
CA ASP A 144 17.46 6.02 13.28
C ASP A 144 18.85 6.16 12.62
N GLY A 145 19.19 7.32 12.04
CA GLY A 145 20.52 7.65 11.49
C GLY A 145 20.71 7.34 9.99
N ALA A 146 19.65 7.03 9.26
CA ALA A 146 19.73 6.88 7.80
C ALA A 146 19.87 8.24 7.10
N VAL A 147 20.62 8.26 6.01
CA VAL A 147 20.66 9.39 5.07
C VAL A 147 19.70 9.09 3.92
N THR A 148 18.86 10.04 3.55
CA THR A 148 17.94 9.90 2.41
C THR A 148 18.14 11.06 1.45
N LEU A 149 18.28 10.78 0.16
CA LEU A 149 18.47 11.75 -0.90
C LEU A 149 17.48 11.48 -2.03
N ASN A 150 16.74 12.47 -2.43
CA ASN A 150 15.95 12.47 -3.66
C ASN A 150 16.70 13.16 -4.79
N TYR A 151 16.22 13.02 -6.02
CA TYR A 151 16.86 13.49 -7.25
C TYR A 151 18.27 12.94 -7.45
N VAL A 152 18.55 11.75 -6.92
CA VAL A 152 19.80 11.01 -7.11
C VAL A 152 19.50 9.69 -7.81
N LYS A 153 19.93 9.58 -9.06
CA LYS A 153 19.70 8.42 -9.90
C LYS A 153 20.82 7.41 -9.76
N ALA A 154 20.47 6.15 -9.51
CA ALA A 154 21.41 5.05 -9.66
C ALA A 154 21.65 4.77 -11.15
N GLU A 155 22.91 4.86 -11.60
CA GLU A 155 23.30 4.64 -13.01
C GLU A 155 23.70 3.19 -13.26
N LYS A 156 24.60 2.66 -12.44
CA LYS A 156 25.09 1.27 -12.54
C LYS A 156 25.64 0.76 -11.23
N THR A 157 25.67 -0.56 -11.06
CA THR A 157 26.40 -1.21 -9.97
C THR A 157 27.90 -1.22 -10.22
N LEU A 158 28.68 -0.91 -9.19
CA LEU A 158 30.13 -1.08 -9.19
C LEU A 158 30.47 -2.50 -8.73
N LYS A 159 31.48 -3.10 -9.36
CA LYS A 159 31.92 -4.45 -9.03
C LYS A 159 33.43 -4.49 -8.80
N THR A 160 33.84 -5.25 -7.78
CA THR A 160 35.25 -5.55 -7.50
C THR A 160 35.38 -7.06 -7.33
N HIS A 161 36.26 -7.69 -8.08
CA HIS A 161 36.44 -9.15 -8.10
C HIS A 161 35.12 -9.92 -8.33
N GLY A 162 34.26 -9.42 -9.23
CA GLY A 162 32.96 -10.04 -9.57
C GLY A 162 31.83 -9.84 -8.55
N ARG A 163 32.09 -9.17 -7.42
CA ARG A 163 31.09 -8.85 -6.39
C ARG A 163 30.70 -7.37 -6.44
N VAL A 164 29.44 -7.08 -6.14
CA VAL A 164 28.96 -5.70 -6.01
C VAL A 164 29.69 -5.03 -4.85
N SER A 165 30.28 -3.85 -5.12
CA SER A 165 31.06 -3.06 -4.18
C SER A 165 30.55 -1.63 -4.00
N GLY A 166 29.46 -1.27 -4.69
CA GLY A 166 28.85 0.05 -4.63
C GLY A 166 27.94 0.37 -5.79
N LEU A 167 27.65 1.66 -5.92
CA LEU A 167 26.82 2.24 -6.99
C LEU A 167 27.53 3.47 -7.59
N GLN A 168 27.43 3.63 -8.89
CA GLN A 168 27.60 4.91 -9.52
C GLN A 168 26.27 5.63 -9.54
N VAL A 169 26.24 6.87 -9.08
CA VAL A 169 25.03 7.68 -8.98
C VAL A 169 25.22 9.00 -9.71
N ARG A 170 24.11 9.57 -10.19
CA ARG A 170 24.04 10.90 -10.78
C ARG A 170 23.13 11.78 -9.97
N ASP A 171 23.60 12.95 -9.63
CA ASP A 171 22.75 14.05 -9.17
C ASP A 171 21.97 14.61 -10.37
N GLU A 172 20.65 14.51 -10.33
CA GLU A 172 19.76 14.94 -11.43
C GLU A 172 19.66 16.47 -11.54
N ALA A 173 20.04 17.22 -10.50
CA ALA A 173 20.01 18.68 -10.51
C ALA A 173 21.29 19.28 -11.11
N THR A 174 22.44 18.71 -10.77
CA THR A 174 23.76 19.23 -11.19
C THR A 174 24.37 18.45 -12.35
N GLY A 175 23.90 17.22 -12.61
CA GLY A 175 24.51 16.29 -13.56
C GLY A 175 25.79 15.62 -13.06
N GLN A 176 26.22 15.92 -11.83
CA GLN A 176 27.46 15.35 -11.26
C GLN A 176 27.30 13.83 -11.09
N VAL A 177 28.33 13.09 -11.46
CA VAL A 177 28.39 11.64 -11.32
C VAL A 177 29.42 11.28 -10.25
N VAL A 178 29.00 10.41 -9.29
CA VAL A 178 29.83 10.01 -8.14
C VAL A 178 29.77 8.50 -7.95
N ASP A 179 30.89 7.89 -7.59
CA ASP A 179 30.96 6.48 -7.20
C ASP A 179 30.84 6.35 -5.68
N LEU A 180 29.81 5.65 -5.23
CA LEU A 180 29.54 5.36 -3.82
C LEU A 180 29.94 3.93 -3.50
N LYS A 181 30.80 3.74 -2.51
CA LYS A 181 31.18 2.41 -2.01
C LYS A 181 30.15 1.90 -1.01
N ALA A 182 29.75 0.65 -1.14
CA ALA A 182 28.83 -0.01 -0.23
C ALA A 182 29.13 -1.52 -0.13
N GLN A 183 28.98 -2.10 1.05
CA GLN A 183 29.10 -3.53 1.26
C GLN A 183 27.87 -4.31 0.73
N VAL A 184 26.71 -3.68 0.80
CA VAL A 184 25.43 -4.23 0.32
C VAL A 184 24.71 -3.15 -0.48
N VAL A 185 24.18 -3.54 -1.63
CA VAL A 185 23.30 -2.70 -2.45
C VAL A 185 21.95 -3.38 -2.56
N VAL A 186 20.89 -2.71 -2.10
CA VAL A 186 19.51 -3.18 -2.19
C VAL A 186 18.82 -2.49 -3.36
N ASN A 187 18.43 -3.26 -4.37
CA ASN A 187 17.62 -2.74 -5.48
C ASN A 187 16.15 -2.78 -5.11
N ALA A 188 15.60 -1.64 -4.70
CA ALA A 188 14.19 -1.45 -4.32
C ALA A 188 13.43 -0.57 -5.33
N THR A 189 13.86 -0.54 -6.60
CA THR A 189 13.34 0.37 -7.63
C THR A 189 11.95 -0.02 -8.19
N GLY A 190 11.25 -0.99 -7.58
CA GLY A 190 9.88 -1.37 -7.94
C GLY A 190 9.74 -1.79 -9.40
N ALA A 191 8.88 -1.12 -10.16
CA ALA A 191 8.63 -1.43 -11.58
C ALA A 191 9.88 -1.26 -12.48
N TRP A 192 10.91 -0.58 -11.99
CA TRP A 192 12.16 -0.33 -12.73
C TRP A 192 13.31 -1.25 -12.32
N VAL A 193 13.07 -2.28 -11.51
CA VAL A 193 14.11 -3.19 -10.98
C VAL A 193 15.04 -3.78 -12.06
N ASN A 194 14.52 -4.06 -13.26
CA ASN A 194 15.30 -4.61 -14.37
C ASN A 194 16.27 -3.62 -15.02
N ARG A 195 16.13 -2.32 -14.77
CA ARG A 195 17.04 -1.29 -15.32
C ARG A 195 18.38 -1.23 -14.58
N MET A 196 18.45 -1.85 -13.40
CA MET A 196 19.61 -1.86 -12.51
C MET A 196 20.36 -3.20 -12.46
N ARG A 197 20.05 -4.12 -13.38
CA ARG A 197 20.71 -5.44 -13.50
C ARG A 197 21.92 -5.40 -14.40
#